data_f49343cbeaa99c784b0c02feaee2c4ca
#
_entry.id   f49343cbeaa99c784b0c02feaee2c4ca
#
_cell.length_a   1.000
_cell.length_b   1.000
_cell.length_c   1.000
_cell.angle_alpha   90.00
_cell.angle_beta   90.00
_cell.angle_gamma   90.00
#
_symmetry.space_group_name_H-M   'P 1'
#
loop_
_entity.id
_entity.type
_entity.pdbx_description
1 polymer ?
#
loop_
_entity_poly.entity_id
_entity_poly.type
_entity_poly.pdbx_seq_one_letter_code
_entity_poly.pdbx_strand_id
1 'polypeptide(L)'
;AMDRLDVKYGEDVLVFGAGPNGIILAQLLKHSNANHVICLAPTQSKLDVLNAYGVDTILMDRSDPAVHTKAVFDRFPYGVDAIVDATGSASVLPDCFQLLKKGGRLLQFSSTKDDEDISINPAYFYRNELQYYTSYCQVHQFGRAVDAMDTGKVKTDRLITRLYPLEEFPQAIEDVLDHNVLKLVIRPNGMED
;
A
#
# COMPACT_ATOMS: atom_id res chain seq x y z
N ALA A 1 -2.54 -9.89 -5.24
CA ALA A 1 -1.34 -9.04 -5.13
C ALA A 1 -0.10 -9.90 -4.78
N MET A 2 -0.06 -10.57 -3.63
CA MET A 2 1.11 -11.29 -3.12
C MET A 2 1.71 -12.26 -4.13
N ASP A 3 0.89 -13.11 -4.75
CA ASP A 3 1.36 -14.10 -5.74
C ASP A 3 1.94 -13.46 -7.01
N ARG A 4 1.47 -12.25 -7.39
CA ARG A 4 2.01 -11.53 -8.54
C ARG A 4 3.31 -10.79 -8.23
N LEU A 5 3.41 -10.25 -7.01
CA LEU A 5 4.63 -9.60 -6.55
C LEU A 5 5.75 -10.63 -6.33
N ASP A 6 5.42 -11.83 -5.88
CA ASP A 6 6.30 -13.00 -5.73
C ASP A 6 7.63 -12.64 -5.02
N VAL A 7 7.50 -12.13 -3.79
CA VAL A 7 8.64 -11.67 -3.00
C VAL A 7 9.57 -12.84 -2.69
N LYS A 8 10.83 -12.71 -3.09
CA LYS A 8 11.87 -13.68 -2.83
C LYS A 8 12.51 -13.46 -1.46
N TYR A 9 13.24 -14.47 -1.00
CA TYR A 9 13.93 -14.39 0.27
C TYR A 9 14.99 -13.28 0.27
N GLY A 10 14.91 -12.41 1.28
CA GLY A 10 15.89 -11.35 1.49
C GLY A 10 15.64 -10.08 0.68
N GLU A 11 14.52 -9.96 -0.04
CA GLU A 11 14.20 -8.77 -0.82
C GLU A 11 13.70 -7.62 0.07
N ASP A 12 14.03 -6.39 -0.34
CA ASP A 12 13.56 -5.16 0.26
C ASP A 12 12.33 -4.65 -0.50
N VAL A 13 11.25 -4.32 0.23
CA VAL A 13 9.95 -3.98 -0.36
C VAL A 13 9.44 -2.66 0.17
N LEU A 14 8.98 -1.78 -0.73
CA LEU A 14 8.22 -0.58 -0.37
C LEU A 14 6.73 -0.75 -0.67
N VAL A 15 5.90 -0.14 0.16
CA VAL A 15 4.46 -0.01 -0.06
C VAL A 15 4.11 1.47 -0.11
N PHE A 16 3.65 1.96 -1.24
CA PHE A 16 3.14 3.31 -1.37
C PHE A 16 1.66 3.36 -1.04
N GLY A 17 1.30 4.14 -0.03
CA GLY A 17 -0.06 4.32 0.44
C GLY A 17 -0.39 3.57 1.73
N ALA A 18 -0.86 4.31 2.74
CA ALA A 18 -1.32 3.80 4.04
C ALA A 18 -2.85 3.86 4.17
N GLY A 19 -3.57 3.60 3.09
CA GLY A 19 -5.00 3.27 3.13
C GLY A 19 -5.22 1.85 3.66
N PRO A 20 -6.47 1.40 3.85
CA PRO A 20 -6.77 0.05 4.36
C PRO A 20 -6.06 -1.06 3.58
N ASN A 21 -6.05 -0.97 2.25
CA ASN A 21 -5.37 -1.95 1.40
C ASN A 21 -3.85 -1.93 1.58
N GLY A 22 -3.23 -0.73 1.64
CA GLY A 22 -1.78 -0.61 1.86
C GLY A 22 -1.37 -1.16 3.22
N ILE A 23 -2.17 -0.90 4.28
CA ILE A 23 -1.91 -1.43 5.62
C ILE A 23 -2.01 -2.96 5.66
N ILE A 24 -3.01 -3.55 4.98
CA ILE A 24 -3.15 -5.00 4.88
C ILE A 24 -1.98 -5.62 4.10
N LEU A 25 -1.62 -5.03 2.95
CA LEU A 25 -0.51 -5.50 2.11
C LEU A 25 0.83 -5.42 2.84
N ALA A 26 1.09 -4.33 3.56
CA ALA A 26 2.30 -4.17 4.35
C ALA A 26 2.42 -5.24 5.45
N GLN A 27 1.32 -5.58 6.12
CA GLN A 27 1.30 -6.66 7.11
C GLN A 27 1.56 -8.03 6.45
N LEU A 28 0.92 -8.33 5.31
CA LEU A 28 1.16 -9.58 4.58
C LEU A 28 2.61 -9.68 4.11
N LEU A 29 3.18 -8.60 3.60
CA LEU A 29 4.59 -8.53 3.18
C LEU A 29 5.54 -8.75 4.35
N LYS A 30 5.26 -8.17 5.52
CA LYS A 30 6.04 -8.41 6.74
C LYS A 30 6.09 -9.90 7.14
N HIS A 31 5.05 -10.65 6.83
CA HIS A 31 4.98 -12.11 7.07
C HIS A 31 5.39 -12.93 5.84
N SER A 32 5.99 -12.31 4.83
CA SER A 32 6.54 -12.97 3.64
C SER A 32 8.04 -13.26 3.79
N ASN A 33 8.71 -13.48 2.68
CA ASN A 33 10.16 -13.66 2.62
C ASN A 33 10.95 -12.34 2.55
N ALA A 34 10.28 -11.17 2.65
CA ALA A 34 10.93 -9.88 2.61
C ALA A 34 11.93 -9.69 3.77
N ASN A 35 13.04 -9.03 3.48
CA ASN A 35 14.02 -8.60 4.48
C ASN A 35 13.53 -7.34 5.21
N HIS A 36 13.15 -6.31 4.44
CA HIS A 36 12.54 -5.10 4.96
C HIS A 36 11.24 -4.81 4.24
N VAL A 37 10.26 -4.30 4.98
CA VAL A 37 9.00 -3.77 4.47
C VAL A 37 8.80 -2.38 5.03
N ILE A 38 8.76 -1.38 4.15
CA ILE A 38 8.58 0.02 4.55
C ILE A 38 7.37 0.58 3.82
N CYS A 39 6.47 1.20 4.57
CA CYS A 39 5.32 1.89 3.98
C CYS A 39 5.57 3.40 3.91
N LEU A 40 5.25 3.98 2.76
CA LEU A 40 5.35 5.42 2.51
C LEU A 40 3.95 6.02 2.37
N ALA A 41 3.65 7.08 3.11
CA ALA A 41 2.40 7.81 2.98
C ALA A 41 2.54 9.25 3.52
N PRO A 42 1.68 10.18 3.08
CA PRO A 42 1.77 11.59 3.51
C PRO A 42 1.01 11.89 4.82
N THR A 43 0.33 10.92 5.43
CA THR A 43 -0.50 11.12 6.61
C THR A 43 0.09 10.39 7.81
N GLN A 44 0.62 11.16 8.78
CA GLN A 44 1.29 10.60 9.95
C GLN A 44 0.40 9.66 10.76
N SER A 45 -0.87 10.02 11.01
CA SER A 45 -1.80 9.17 11.78
C SER A 45 -2.00 7.78 11.17
N LYS A 46 -1.96 7.66 9.84
CA LYS A 46 -2.04 6.37 9.14
C LYS A 46 -0.74 5.57 9.25
N LEU A 47 0.40 6.26 9.23
CA LEU A 47 1.70 5.63 9.47
C LEU A 47 1.83 5.12 10.92
N ASP A 48 1.25 5.83 11.88
CA ASP A 48 1.25 5.40 13.29
C ASP A 48 0.50 4.06 13.48
N VAL A 49 -0.55 3.81 12.70
CA VAL A 49 -1.22 2.51 12.68
C VAL A 49 -0.29 1.40 12.19
N LEU A 50 0.48 1.65 11.14
CA LEU A 50 1.47 0.72 10.62
C LEU A 50 2.61 0.46 11.60
N ASN A 51 3.11 1.51 12.25
CA ASN A 51 4.13 1.41 13.28
C ASN A 51 3.63 0.54 14.46
N ALA A 52 2.35 0.68 14.85
CA ALA A 52 1.75 -0.15 15.89
C ALA A 52 1.65 -1.64 15.48
N TYR A 53 1.57 -1.94 14.18
CA TYR A 53 1.68 -3.30 13.64
C TYR A 53 3.13 -3.73 13.38
N GLY A 54 4.10 -2.88 13.72
CA GLY A 54 5.53 -3.13 13.60
C GLY A 54 6.04 -3.12 12.16
N VAL A 55 5.40 -2.35 11.29
CA VAL A 55 5.88 -2.05 9.93
C VAL A 55 6.62 -0.73 9.97
N ASP A 56 7.82 -0.67 9.40
CA ASP A 56 8.60 0.56 9.26
C ASP A 56 7.90 1.54 8.32
N THR A 57 8.05 2.84 8.57
CA THR A 57 7.37 3.86 7.78
C THR A 57 8.28 5.02 7.40
N ILE A 58 7.97 5.68 6.29
CA ILE A 58 8.55 6.95 5.85
C ILE A 58 7.41 7.93 5.59
N LEU A 59 7.46 9.11 6.20
CA LEU A 59 6.52 10.19 5.90
C LEU A 59 6.88 10.81 4.55
N MET A 60 5.90 10.84 3.65
CA MET A 60 6.04 11.47 2.34
C MET A 60 5.73 12.96 2.43
N ASP A 61 6.55 13.78 1.79
CA ASP A 61 6.20 15.14 1.47
C ASP A 61 5.59 15.18 0.05
N ARG A 62 4.32 15.62 -0.05
CA ARG A 62 3.64 15.77 -1.35
C ARG A 62 4.14 16.95 -2.15
N SER A 63 4.70 17.96 -1.49
CA SER A 63 5.22 19.17 -2.13
C SER A 63 6.66 18.99 -2.62
N ASP A 64 7.40 18.05 -2.00
CA ASP A 64 8.78 17.75 -2.37
C ASP A 64 9.06 16.25 -2.34
N PRO A 65 8.82 15.53 -3.46
CA PRO A 65 9.12 14.11 -3.56
C PRO A 65 10.60 13.74 -3.31
N ALA A 66 11.53 14.70 -3.46
CA ALA A 66 12.95 14.44 -3.23
C ALA A 66 13.24 14.07 -1.76
N VAL A 67 12.43 14.55 -0.81
CA VAL A 67 12.58 14.26 0.62
C VAL A 67 12.47 12.77 0.91
N HIS A 68 11.37 12.13 0.50
CA HIS A 68 11.18 10.71 0.75
C HIS A 68 12.02 9.84 -0.17
N THR A 69 12.30 10.29 -1.40
CA THR A 69 13.24 9.62 -2.31
C THR A 69 14.64 9.55 -1.67
N LYS A 70 15.11 10.66 -1.11
CA LYS A 70 16.39 10.69 -0.38
C LYS A 70 16.37 9.72 0.81
N ALA A 71 15.32 9.73 1.61
CA ALA A 71 15.20 8.86 2.78
C ALA A 71 15.24 7.35 2.39
N VAL A 72 14.68 7.00 1.22
CA VAL A 72 14.78 5.64 0.69
C VAL A 72 16.22 5.32 0.26
N PHE A 73 16.90 6.19 -0.51
CA PHE A 73 18.26 5.93 -0.97
C PHE A 73 19.32 5.98 0.15
N ASP A 74 19.08 6.75 1.21
CA ASP A 74 19.94 6.73 2.40
C ASP A 74 19.93 5.33 3.06
N ARG A 75 18.81 4.61 2.98
CA ARG A 75 18.66 3.26 3.54
C ARG A 75 18.98 2.16 2.51
N PHE A 76 18.64 2.38 1.24
CA PHE A 76 18.83 1.45 0.12
C PHE A 76 19.54 2.15 -1.04
N PRO A 77 20.88 2.27 -1.00
CA PRO A 77 21.63 3.08 -1.97
C PRO A 77 21.47 2.67 -3.44
N TYR A 78 21.06 1.43 -3.69
CA TYR A 78 20.82 0.90 -5.04
C TYR A 78 19.34 0.77 -5.39
N GLY A 79 18.43 1.27 -4.53
CA GLY A 79 17.01 1.04 -4.65
C GLY A 79 16.56 -0.28 -4.03
N VAL A 80 15.28 -0.60 -4.20
CA VAL A 80 14.61 -1.78 -3.62
C VAL A 80 14.23 -2.81 -4.68
N ASP A 81 13.97 -4.04 -4.24
CA ASP A 81 13.61 -5.16 -5.12
C ASP A 81 12.20 -5.07 -5.67
N ALA A 82 11.29 -4.66 -4.82
CA ALA A 82 9.87 -4.63 -5.18
C ALA A 82 9.16 -3.43 -4.55
N ILE A 83 8.18 -2.91 -5.29
CA ILE A 83 7.30 -1.84 -4.81
C ILE A 83 5.85 -2.25 -5.06
N VAL A 84 4.97 -1.97 -4.10
CA VAL A 84 3.52 -2.06 -4.27
C VAL A 84 2.94 -0.66 -4.23
N ASP A 85 2.26 -0.25 -5.30
CA ASP A 85 1.42 0.94 -5.28
C ASP A 85 0.01 0.60 -4.81
N ALA A 86 -0.38 1.18 -3.67
CA ALA A 86 -1.71 1.11 -3.07
C ALA A 86 -2.33 2.52 -2.88
N THR A 87 -1.88 3.51 -3.69
CA THR A 87 -2.32 4.91 -3.57
C THR A 87 -3.54 5.25 -4.40
N GLY A 88 -3.65 4.68 -5.60
CA GLY A 88 -4.64 5.07 -6.61
C GLY A 88 -4.31 6.40 -7.32
N SER A 89 -3.06 6.83 -7.30
CA SER A 89 -2.58 8.05 -7.94
C SER A 89 -1.55 7.72 -9.02
N ALA A 90 -1.87 7.98 -10.27
CA ALA A 90 -0.95 7.74 -11.38
C ALA A 90 0.36 8.54 -11.24
N SER A 91 0.31 9.72 -10.62
CA SER A 91 1.48 10.60 -10.43
C SER A 91 2.59 10.00 -9.55
N VAL A 92 2.28 8.97 -8.74
CA VAL A 92 3.27 8.30 -7.86
C VAL A 92 4.08 7.24 -8.62
N LEU A 93 3.55 6.69 -9.70
CA LEU A 93 4.18 5.58 -10.41
C LEU A 93 5.57 5.91 -10.98
N PRO A 94 5.83 7.10 -11.55
CA PRO A 94 7.17 7.49 -12.00
C PRO A 94 8.21 7.47 -10.87
N ASP A 95 7.85 7.94 -9.68
CA ASP A 95 8.73 7.92 -8.51
C ASP A 95 9.02 6.49 -8.07
N CYS A 96 8.00 5.62 -8.08
CA CYS A 96 8.18 4.20 -7.78
C CYS A 96 9.22 3.56 -8.71
N PHE A 97 9.18 3.82 -10.03
CA PHE A 97 10.16 3.24 -10.96
C PHE A 97 11.59 3.70 -10.69
N GLN A 98 11.79 4.94 -10.23
CA GLN A 98 13.11 5.47 -9.91
C GLN A 98 13.73 4.82 -8.65
N LEU A 99 12.88 4.35 -7.73
CA LEU A 99 13.31 3.72 -6.48
C LEU A 99 13.61 2.22 -6.63
N LEU A 100 13.31 1.63 -7.79
CA LEU A 100 13.63 0.24 -8.07
C LEU A 100 15.10 0.07 -8.44
N LYS A 101 15.74 -0.96 -7.88
CA LYS A 101 17.04 -1.43 -8.36
C LYS A 101 16.93 -2.13 -9.72
N LYS A 102 18.05 -2.44 -10.36
CA LYS A 102 18.04 -3.26 -11.58
C LYS A 102 17.37 -4.61 -11.35
N GLY A 103 16.50 -5.01 -12.28
CA GLY A 103 15.67 -6.20 -12.17
C GLY A 103 14.48 -6.04 -11.22
N GLY A 104 14.30 -4.85 -10.64
CA GLY A 104 13.22 -4.56 -9.71
C GLY A 104 11.84 -4.54 -10.35
N ARG A 105 10.80 -4.69 -9.53
CA ARG A 105 9.42 -4.79 -10.01
C ARG A 105 8.44 -3.92 -9.23
N LEU A 106 7.52 -3.30 -9.95
CA LEU A 106 6.39 -2.55 -9.42
C LEU A 106 5.11 -3.34 -9.62
N LEU A 107 4.34 -3.49 -8.57
CA LEU A 107 2.96 -3.96 -8.62
C LEU A 107 2.00 -2.80 -8.36
N GLN A 108 1.25 -2.39 -9.36
CA GLN A 108 0.10 -1.52 -9.18
C GLN A 108 -1.09 -2.33 -8.68
N PHE A 109 -1.51 -2.07 -7.45
CA PHE A 109 -2.66 -2.70 -6.82
C PHE A 109 -3.89 -1.80 -6.81
N SER A 110 -3.69 -0.48 -6.80
CA SER A 110 -4.77 0.50 -6.80
C SER A 110 -5.24 0.84 -8.21
N SER A 111 -6.53 1.09 -8.34
CA SER A 111 -7.10 1.68 -9.56
C SER A 111 -6.78 3.17 -9.62
N THR A 112 -6.29 3.64 -10.76
CA THR A 112 -6.20 5.06 -11.12
C THR A 112 -7.45 5.47 -11.90
N LYS A 113 -7.61 6.74 -12.21
CA LYS A 113 -8.69 7.19 -13.09
C LYS A 113 -8.39 6.79 -14.53
N ASP A 114 -9.45 6.58 -15.32
CA ASP A 114 -9.34 6.11 -16.70
C ASP A 114 -8.69 7.14 -17.65
N ASP A 115 -8.67 8.41 -17.26
CA ASP A 115 -8.11 9.54 -18.02
C ASP A 115 -6.72 9.96 -17.55
N GLU A 116 -6.13 9.23 -16.60
CA GLU A 116 -4.77 9.49 -16.11
C GLU A 116 -3.73 8.62 -16.84
N ASP A 117 -2.83 9.28 -17.57
CA ASP A 117 -1.71 8.63 -18.25
C ASP A 117 -0.39 8.86 -17.52
N ILE A 118 0.54 7.92 -17.67
CA ILE A 118 1.94 8.08 -17.26
C ILE A 118 2.87 7.93 -18.47
N SER A 119 3.97 8.68 -18.45
CA SER A 119 5.03 8.52 -19.45
C SER A 119 6.11 7.58 -18.92
N ILE A 120 6.44 6.59 -19.73
CA ILE A 120 7.50 5.61 -19.45
C ILE A 120 8.62 5.78 -20.47
N ASN A 121 9.88 5.84 -20.00
CA ASN A 121 11.04 5.81 -20.89
C ASN A 121 11.44 4.34 -21.18
N PRO A 122 11.19 3.81 -22.39
CA PRO A 122 11.50 2.42 -22.71
C PRO A 122 12.98 2.07 -22.58
N ALA A 123 13.88 3.02 -22.88
CA ALA A 123 15.32 2.78 -22.76
C ALA A 123 15.77 2.68 -21.29
N TYR A 124 15.10 3.40 -20.39
CA TYR A 124 15.33 3.28 -18.96
C TYR A 124 14.87 1.89 -18.44
N PHE A 125 13.67 1.48 -18.81
CA PHE A 125 13.14 0.15 -18.46
C PHE A 125 14.02 -0.96 -18.98
N TYR A 126 14.42 -0.90 -20.25
CA TYR A 126 15.28 -1.90 -20.88
C TYR A 126 16.63 -2.02 -20.17
N ARG A 127 17.31 -0.90 -19.91
CA ARG A 127 18.65 -0.91 -19.29
C ARG A 127 18.63 -1.33 -17.82
N ASN A 128 17.52 -1.13 -17.14
CA ASN A 128 17.36 -1.52 -15.73
C ASN A 128 16.55 -2.81 -15.55
N GLU A 129 16.10 -3.45 -16.66
CA GLU A 129 15.32 -4.70 -16.64
C GLU A 129 14.10 -4.61 -15.72
N LEU A 130 13.42 -3.44 -15.70
CA LEU A 130 12.31 -3.20 -14.80
C LEU A 130 11.06 -3.95 -15.24
N GLN A 131 10.27 -4.37 -14.26
CA GLN A 131 9.03 -5.10 -14.48
C GLN A 131 7.87 -4.30 -13.88
N TYR A 132 6.75 -4.26 -14.61
CA TYR A 132 5.52 -3.59 -14.17
C TYR A 132 4.36 -4.56 -14.27
N TYR A 133 3.73 -4.81 -13.13
CA TYR A 133 2.59 -5.71 -13.00
C TYR A 133 1.37 -4.96 -12.47
N THR A 134 0.19 -5.48 -12.79
CA THR A 134 -1.08 -5.00 -12.24
C THR A 134 -1.82 -6.13 -11.55
N SER A 135 -2.62 -5.81 -10.55
CA SER A 135 -3.47 -6.78 -9.87
C SER A 135 -4.84 -6.15 -9.60
N TYR A 136 -5.84 -6.54 -10.39
CA TYR A 136 -7.18 -5.97 -10.34
C TYR A 136 -8.14 -6.83 -9.53
N CYS A 137 -8.58 -7.94 -10.10
CA CYS A 137 -9.59 -8.79 -9.48
C CYS A 137 -8.96 -9.98 -8.75
N GLN A 138 -9.59 -10.36 -7.65
CA GLN A 138 -9.23 -11.56 -6.91
C GLN A 138 -10.00 -12.76 -7.44
N VAL A 139 -9.29 -13.87 -7.63
CA VAL A 139 -9.86 -15.15 -8.02
C VAL A 139 -9.41 -16.20 -7.01
N HIS A 140 -10.39 -16.86 -6.37
CA HIS A 140 -10.15 -17.95 -5.40
C HIS A 140 -9.21 -17.58 -4.22
N GLN A 141 -9.24 -16.31 -3.76
CA GLN A 141 -8.35 -15.84 -2.69
C GLN A 141 -9.04 -15.69 -1.31
N PHE A 142 -10.37 -15.85 -1.24
CA PHE A 142 -11.11 -15.57 -0.01
C PHE A 142 -10.66 -16.43 1.17
N GLY A 143 -10.51 -17.75 0.98
CA GLY A 143 -10.03 -18.65 2.03
C GLY A 143 -8.66 -18.24 2.58
N ARG A 144 -7.69 -17.92 1.69
CA ARG A 144 -6.36 -17.45 2.10
C ARG A 144 -6.39 -16.11 2.85
N ALA A 145 -7.35 -15.24 2.53
CA ALA A 145 -7.54 -13.98 3.26
C ALA A 145 -8.07 -14.24 4.68
N VAL A 146 -9.03 -15.15 4.84
CA VAL A 146 -9.51 -15.58 6.15
C VAL A 146 -8.39 -16.20 6.97
N ASP A 147 -7.63 -17.14 6.39
CA ASP A 147 -6.48 -17.77 7.04
C ASP A 147 -5.43 -16.75 7.53
N ALA A 148 -5.20 -15.69 6.75
CA ALA A 148 -4.26 -14.64 7.13
C ALA A 148 -4.74 -13.82 8.35
N MET A 149 -6.05 -13.64 8.50
CA MET A 149 -6.65 -13.00 9.67
C MET A 149 -6.66 -13.94 10.88
N ASP A 150 -7.11 -15.19 10.72
CA ASP A 150 -7.20 -16.17 11.79
C ASP A 150 -5.84 -16.52 12.39
N THR A 151 -4.79 -16.53 11.56
CA THR A 151 -3.41 -16.75 12.01
C THR A 151 -2.73 -15.49 12.55
N GLY A 152 -3.43 -14.34 12.60
CA GLY A 152 -2.93 -13.07 13.13
C GLY A 152 -1.87 -12.39 12.26
N LYS A 153 -1.67 -12.84 11.01
CA LYS A 153 -0.77 -12.19 10.05
C LYS A 153 -1.31 -10.84 9.60
N VAL A 154 -2.64 -10.69 9.58
CA VAL A 154 -3.34 -9.44 9.30
C VAL A 154 -4.22 -9.10 10.50
N LYS A 155 -3.94 -7.96 11.11
CA LYS A 155 -4.72 -7.38 12.20
C LYS A 155 -5.57 -6.24 11.64
N THR A 156 -6.82 -6.14 12.08
CA THR A 156 -7.80 -5.17 11.59
C THR A 156 -8.38 -4.26 12.68
N ASP A 157 -7.98 -4.48 13.94
CA ASP A 157 -8.46 -3.78 15.12
C ASP A 157 -8.32 -2.24 15.05
N ARG A 158 -7.35 -1.74 14.26
CA ARG A 158 -7.11 -0.31 14.05
C ARG A 158 -7.56 0.22 12.69
N LEU A 159 -8.13 -0.64 11.85
CA LEU A 159 -8.57 -0.23 10.51
C LEU A 159 -9.94 0.40 10.51
N ILE A 160 -10.86 -0.08 11.36
CA ILE A 160 -12.21 0.48 11.47
C ILE A 160 -12.11 1.73 12.37
N THR A 161 -12.24 2.89 11.76
CA THR A 161 -12.10 4.18 12.46
C THR A 161 -13.41 4.74 12.95
N ARG A 162 -14.51 4.42 12.28
CA ARG A 162 -15.86 4.87 12.67
C ARG A 162 -16.90 3.78 12.34
N LEU A 163 -17.92 3.71 13.18
CA LEU A 163 -19.09 2.84 13.02
C LEU A 163 -20.33 3.71 12.96
N TYR A 164 -21.26 3.38 12.07
CA TYR A 164 -22.51 4.10 11.90
C TYR A 164 -23.70 3.13 11.88
N PRO A 165 -24.83 3.47 12.48
CA PRO A 165 -26.10 2.80 12.21
C PRO A 165 -26.56 3.12 10.77
N LEU A 166 -27.52 2.36 10.25
CA LEU A 166 -27.97 2.53 8.87
C LEU A 166 -28.58 3.92 8.61
N GLU A 167 -29.25 4.48 9.61
CA GLU A 167 -29.90 5.79 9.56
C GLU A 167 -28.91 6.94 9.33
N GLU A 168 -27.66 6.76 9.74
CA GLU A 168 -26.58 7.75 9.59
C GLU A 168 -25.75 7.52 8.31
N PHE A 169 -26.19 6.69 7.38
CA PHE A 169 -25.50 6.43 6.13
C PHE A 169 -25.12 7.71 5.35
N PRO A 170 -25.99 8.76 5.25
CA PRO A 170 -25.59 9.99 4.57
C PRO A 170 -24.36 10.66 5.22
N GLN A 171 -24.30 10.71 6.55
CA GLN A 171 -23.17 11.25 7.29
C GLN A 171 -21.89 10.41 7.05
N ALA A 172 -22.02 9.09 7.03
CA ALA A 172 -20.90 8.21 6.75
C ALA A 172 -20.27 8.46 5.37
N ILE A 173 -21.09 8.78 4.35
CA ILE A 173 -20.60 9.14 3.01
C ILE A 173 -19.82 10.46 3.02
N GLU A 174 -20.27 11.45 3.79
CA GLU A 174 -19.52 12.71 3.94
C GLU A 174 -18.18 12.48 4.63
N ASP A 175 -18.18 11.67 5.68
CA ASP A 175 -17.00 11.39 6.49
C ASP A 175 -15.94 10.51 5.78
N VAL A 176 -16.27 9.82 4.68
CA VAL A 176 -15.29 9.13 3.83
C VAL A 176 -14.23 10.08 3.30
N LEU A 177 -14.55 11.37 3.15
CA LEU A 177 -13.62 12.40 2.65
C LEU A 177 -12.62 12.88 3.71
N ASP A 178 -12.82 12.54 4.98
CA ASP A 178 -11.86 12.85 6.05
C ASP A 178 -10.57 12.03 5.88
N HIS A 179 -9.46 12.70 5.66
CA HIS A 179 -8.15 12.06 5.44
C HIS A 179 -7.65 11.22 6.62
N ASN A 180 -8.18 11.42 7.82
CA ASN A 180 -7.84 10.61 9.00
C ASN A 180 -8.67 9.32 9.10
N VAL A 181 -9.72 9.21 8.32
CA VAL A 181 -10.54 7.99 8.26
C VAL A 181 -9.80 6.93 7.43
N LEU A 182 -9.72 5.71 7.98
CA LEU A 182 -9.23 4.53 7.26
C LEU A 182 -10.39 3.73 6.67
N LYS A 183 -11.31 3.30 7.52
CA LYS A 183 -12.48 2.52 7.10
C LYS A 183 -13.69 2.86 7.95
N LEU A 184 -14.79 3.12 7.29
CA LEU A 184 -16.12 3.24 7.90
C LEU A 184 -16.85 1.92 7.78
N VAL A 185 -17.65 1.57 8.77
CA VAL A 185 -18.52 0.40 8.75
C VAL A 185 -19.94 0.81 9.13
N ILE A 186 -20.89 0.37 8.34
CA ILE A 186 -22.33 0.51 8.63
C ILE A 186 -22.80 -0.76 9.32
N ARG A 187 -23.47 -0.62 10.46
CA ARG A 187 -24.15 -1.70 11.19
C ARG A 187 -25.67 -1.60 10.96
N PRO A 188 -26.23 -2.32 10.01
CA PRO A 188 -27.63 -2.20 9.64
C PRO A 188 -28.60 -2.72 10.70
N ASN A 189 -28.15 -3.54 11.62
CA ASN A 189 -28.95 -4.15 12.69
C ASN A 189 -28.76 -3.48 14.06
N GLY A 190 -28.28 -2.23 14.09
CA GLY A 190 -27.99 -1.48 15.30
C GLY A 190 -26.52 -1.55 15.73
N MET A 191 -26.21 -0.82 16.80
CA MET A 191 -24.83 -0.66 17.32
C MET A 191 -24.49 -1.66 18.44
N GLU A 192 -25.46 -2.46 18.89
CA GLU A 192 -25.25 -3.49 19.90
C GLU A 192 -24.51 -4.70 19.29
N ASP A 193 -23.62 -5.31 20.09
CA ASP A 193 -22.84 -6.49 19.70
C ASP A 193 -23.66 -7.77 19.73
#